data_360705303f1847f8f083217dedee3faf
#
_entry.id   360705303f1847f8f083217dedee3faf
#
_cell.length_a   1.000
_cell.length_b   1.000
_cell.length_c   1.000
_cell.angle_alpha   90.00
_cell.angle_beta   90.00
_cell.angle_gamma   90.00
#
_symmetry.space_group_name_H-M   'P 1'
#
loop_
_entity.id
_entity.type
_entity.pdbx_description
1 polymer ?
#
loop_
_entity_poly.entity_id
_entity_poly.type
_entity_poly.pdbx_seq_one_letter_code
_entity_poly.pdbx_strand_id
1 'polypeptide(L)'
;MELAGKKTVSFSLGILLISAILFLASCAPHKVSSRQPPRQKGVYHVVERHQTLYRICKTYDVDINRVASVNRIPDHGKIDVGQRIFIPGATKVLKVEIYIDDVVQESEGKEKILYLKADFIWPLSGPRTGGFNDSERNRHQGIDISSPVGTPIKASGSGIVIYSGNTIKGYGNLVILRHPGEWVTVYAHNEVNLVEEGMGVEKGQVIAKVGQTGNATGPHLHFEVRRNNRAVDPMLVLK
;
A
#
# COMPACT_ATOMS: atom_id res chain seq x y z
N MET A 1 -33.05 47.31 -62.13
CA MET A 1 -34.51 47.12 -62.00
C MET A 1 -34.69 46.54 -60.63
N GLU A 2 -35.14 47.16 -59.72
CA GLU A 2 -36.14 48.13 -59.31
C GLU A 2 -36.17 48.01 -57.78
N LEU A 3 -35.81 49.03 -57.06
CA LEU A 3 -36.65 49.93 -56.27
C LEU A 3 -37.21 49.33 -54.97
N ALA A 4 -36.68 49.76 -53.90
CA ALA A 4 -37.15 50.88 -53.04
C ALA A 4 -38.28 50.51 -52.06
N GLY A 5 -38.11 50.84 -50.82
CA GLY A 5 -39.17 50.81 -49.82
C GLY A 5 -38.69 51.20 -48.43
N LYS A 6 -38.36 52.47 -48.27
CA LYS A 6 -38.25 53.10 -46.94
C LYS A 6 -39.62 53.17 -46.28
N LYS A 7 -39.77 52.71 -45.05
CA LYS A 7 -40.84 53.16 -44.16
C LYS A 7 -40.28 53.58 -42.82
N THR A 8 -40.26 54.87 -42.66
CA THR A 8 -40.15 55.57 -41.37
C THR A 8 -41.43 55.36 -40.57
N VAL A 9 -41.30 54.99 -39.31
CA VAL A 9 -42.39 55.12 -38.31
C VAL A 9 -41.86 55.73 -37.05
N SER A 10 -42.49 56.78 -36.75
CA SER A 10 -42.56 57.77 -35.72
C SER A 10 -42.33 57.26 -34.29
N PHE A 11 -41.58 58.12 -33.57
CA PHE A 11 -41.43 58.14 -32.11
C PHE A 11 -42.80 58.41 -31.43
N SER A 12 -43.10 57.62 -30.40
CA SER A 12 -44.05 57.97 -29.36
C SER A 12 -43.42 57.80 -28.01
N LEU A 13 -43.25 58.90 -27.34
CA LEU A 13 -42.62 59.05 -26.02
C LEU A 13 -43.67 58.66 -24.96
N GLY A 14 -43.57 57.50 -24.41
CA GLY A 14 -44.37 57.03 -23.28
C GLY A 14 -43.55 57.10 -22.02
N ILE A 15 -43.78 58.10 -21.18
CA ILE A 15 -43.22 58.23 -19.86
C ILE A 15 -43.90 57.17 -18.95
N LEU A 16 -43.16 56.13 -18.56
CA LEU A 16 -43.61 55.19 -17.54
C LEU A 16 -42.82 55.41 -16.24
N LEU A 17 -43.51 55.96 -15.26
CA LEU A 17 -43.04 56.10 -13.88
C LEU A 17 -42.87 54.68 -13.30
N ILE A 18 -41.62 54.21 -13.13
CA ILE A 18 -41.33 53.03 -12.37
C ILE A 18 -41.02 53.44 -10.94
N SER A 19 -41.95 53.15 -10.05
CA SER A 19 -41.79 53.25 -8.61
C SER A 19 -40.75 52.22 -8.15
N ALA A 20 -39.56 52.70 -7.71
CA ALA A 20 -38.55 51.84 -7.10
C ALA A 20 -39.01 51.43 -5.70
N ILE A 21 -39.47 50.20 -5.58
CA ILE A 21 -39.64 49.54 -4.29
C ILE A 21 -38.26 49.09 -3.82
N LEU A 22 -37.68 49.80 -2.86
CA LEU A 22 -36.48 49.35 -2.14
C LEU A 22 -36.83 48.15 -1.27
N PHE A 23 -36.51 46.97 -1.75
CA PHE A 23 -36.39 45.78 -0.88
C PHE A 23 -35.09 45.91 -0.07
N LEU A 24 -35.19 46.39 1.15
CA LEU A 24 -34.15 46.24 2.17
C LEU A 24 -34.10 44.75 2.55
N ALA A 25 -33.32 43.96 1.82
CA ALA A 25 -32.96 42.60 2.25
C ALA A 25 -32.07 42.76 3.47
N SER A 26 -32.66 42.54 4.65
CA SER A 26 -31.96 42.42 5.92
C SER A 26 -31.08 41.17 5.85
N CYS A 27 -29.80 41.32 5.49
CA CYS A 27 -28.80 40.30 5.68
C CYS A 27 -28.51 40.12 7.17
N ALA A 28 -29.30 39.31 7.84
CA ALA A 28 -28.91 38.81 9.16
C ALA A 28 -27.65 37.99 8.99
N PRO A 29 -26.56 38.22 9.73
CA PRO A 29 -25.39 37.39 9.66
C PRO A 29 -25.75 36.01 10.19
N HIS A 30 -25.72 35.03 9.31
CA HIS A 30 -25.82 33.60 9.68
C HIS A 30 -24.62 33.30 10.58
N LYS A 31 -24.85 33.20 11.89
CA LYS A 31 -23.85 32.66 12.81
C LYS A 31 -23.57 31.23 12.42
N VAL A 32 -22.55 31.03 11.57
CA VAL A 32 -21.95 29.74 11.37
C VAL A 32 -21.41 29.32 12.72
N SER A 33 -22.18 28.46 13.40
CA SER A 33 -21.74 27.81 14.62
C SER A 33 -20.51 26.99 14.27
N SER A 34 -19.33 27.50 14.54
CA SER A 34 -18.10 26.74 14.49
C SER A 34 -18.07 25.73 15.64
N ARG A 35 -18.93 24.73 15.58
CA ARG A 35 -18.74 23.54 16.42
C ARG A 35 -17.43 22.91 15.95
N GLN A 36 -16.35 23.24 16.64
CA GLN A 36 -15.12 22.47 16.51
C GLN A 36 -15.50 21.00 16.76
N PRO A 37 -15.09 20.07 15.86
CA PRO A 37 -15.34 18.67 16.11
C PRO A 37 -14.72 18.32 17.46
N PRO A 38 -15.39 17.45 18.27
CA PRO A 38 -14.90 17.08 19.58
C PRO A 38 -13.44 16.64 19.46
N ARG A 39 -12.54 17.24 20.24
CA ARG A 39 -11.13 16.87 20.27
C ARG A 39 -11.06 15.37 20.57
N GLN A 40 -10.75 14.57 19.55
CA GLN A 40 -10.61 13.14 19.72
C GLN A 40 -9.49 12.90 20.76
N LYS A 41 -9.80 12.11 21.78
CA LYS A 41 -8.77 11.66 22.73
C LYS A 41 -7.82 10.72 21.99
N GLY A 42 -6.53 10.86 22.24
CA GLY A 42 -5.50 10.05 21.60
C GLY A 42 -4.11 10.52 21.99
N VAL A 43 -3.11 9.83 21.46
CA VAL A 43 -1.68 10.17 21.67
C VAL A 43 -1.02 10.44 20.33
N TYR A 44 0.13 11.11 20.36
CA TYR A 44 1.00 11.22 19.19
C TYR A 44 2.13 10.20 19.31
N HIS A 45 2.22 9.32 18.32
CA HIS A 45 3.36 8.44 18.10
C HIS A 45 4.37 9.14 17.20
N VAL A 46 5.66 9.11 17.57
CA VAL A 46 6.74 9.61 16.73
C VAL A 46 7.31 8.42 15.95
N VAL A 47 7.29 8.51 14.64
CA VAL A 47 7.79 7.43 13.75
C VAL A 47 9.29 7.27 13.94
N GLU A 48 9.72 6.09 14.29
CA GLU A 48 11.12 5.71 14.40
C GLU A 48 11.59 5.00 13.13
N ARG A 49 12.91 4.84 12.98
CA ARG A 49 13.49 4.15 11.82
C ARG A 49 12.91 2.74 11.69
N HIS A 50 12.58 2.34 10.46
CA HIS A 50 12.00 1.04 10.10
C HIS A 50 10.56 0.78 10.58
N GLN A 51 9.89 1.75 11.19
CA GLN A 51 8.46 1.64 11.47
C GLN A 51 7.64 1.93 10.21
N THR A 52 6.51 1.24 10.08
CA THR A 52 5.49 1.47 9.06
C THR A 52 4.18 1.87 9.69
N LEU A 53 3.31 2.58 8.95
CA LEU A 53 1.99 2.93 9.45
C LEU A 53 1.20 1.69 9.88
N TYR A 54 1.32 0.60 9.12
CA TYR A 54 0.69 -0.68 9.43
C TYR A 54 1.12 -1.22 10.80
N ARG A 55 2.43 -1.27 11.10
CA ARG A 55 2.95 -1.75 12.40
C ARG A 55 2.51 -0.86 13.56
N ILE A 56 2.56 0.45 13.36
CA ILE A 56 2.08 1.41 14.35
C ILE A 56 0.61 1.12 14.65
N CYS A 57 -0.24 1.08 13.62
CA CYS A 57 -1.68 0.82 13.80
C CYS A 57 -1.96 -0.53 14.47
N LYS A 58 -1.23 -1.57 14.10
CA LYS A 58 -1.37 -2.90 14.70
C LYS A 58 -0.95 -2.91 16.18
N THR A 59 0.15 -2.24 16.53
CA THR A 59 0.61 -2.14 17.93
C THR A 59 -0.42 -1.45 18.83
N TYR A 60 -1.13 -0.45 18.28
CA TYR A 60 -2.15 0.29 19.00
C TYR A 60 -3.55 -0.32 18.88
N ASP A 61 -3.72 -1.41 18.12
CA ASP A 61 -5.00 -2.05 17.80
C ASP A 61 -6.02 -1.05 17.24
N VAL A 62 -5.60 -0.28 16.22
CA VAL A 62 -6.42 0.74 15.55
C VAL A 62 -6.47 0.51 14.05
N ASP A 63 -7.59 0.86 13.43
CA ASP A 63 -7.76 0.75 11.98
C ASP A 63 -6.83 1.71 11.23
N ILE A 64 -6.10 1.19 10.25
CA ILE A 64 -5.10 1.94 9.48
C ILE A 64 -5.72 3.07 8.65
N ASN A 65 -6.91 2.85 8.07
CA ASN A 65 -7.59 3.86 7.25
C ASN A 65 -8.06 5.02 8.12
N ARG A 66 -8.53 4.72 9.34
CA ARG A 66 -8.89 5.74 10.32
C ARG A 66 -7.70 6.57 10.73
N VAL A 67 -6.55 5.94 11.03
CA VAL A 67 -5.31 6.67 11.39
C VAL A 67 -4.82 7.49 10.21
N ALA A 68 -4.77 6.94 9.01
CA ALA A 68 -4.38 7.65 7.80
C ALA A 68 -5.27 8.88 7.54
N SER A 69 -6.60 8.71 7.65
CA SER A 69 -7.57 9.79 7.43
C SER A 69 -7.40 10.95 8.41
N VAL A 70 -7.29 10.68 9.72
CA VAL A 70 -7.16 11.76 10.72
C VAL A 70 -5.81 12.47 10.65
N ASN A 71 -4.77 11.79 10.15
CA ASN A 71 -3.44 12.35 9.96
C ASN A 71 -3.20 12.90 8.54
N ARG A 72 -4.18 12.80 7.65
CA ARG A 72 -4.09 13.23 6.24
C ARG A 72 -2.92 12.55 5.51
N ILE A 73 -2.75 11.25 5.73
CA ILE A 73 -1.76 10.42 5.07
C ILE A 73 -2.43 9.80 3.84
N PRO A 74 -2.16 10.29 2.62
CA PRO A 74 -2.82 9.81 1.40
C PRO A 74 -2.29 8.45 0.95
N ASP A 75 -1.07 8.12 1.34
CA ASP A 75 -0.38 6.89 0.96
C ASP A 75 0.15 6.22 2.24
N HIS A 76 -0.43 5.08 2.58
CA HIS A 76 -0.10 4.33 3.81
C HIS A 76 1.36 3.86 3.85
N GLY A 77 2.02 3.78 2.69
CA GLY A 77 3.42 3.41 2.56
C GLY A 77 4.40 4.56 2.80
N LYS A 78 3.91 5.81 2.85
CA LYS A 78 4.76 7.01 2.95
C LYS A 78 4.59 7.72 4.27
N ILE A 79 5.38 7.31 5.26
CA ILE A 79 5.57 8.02 6.52
C ILE A 79 7.07 8.23 6.76
N ASP A 80 7.43 9.39 7.28
CA ASP A 80 8.82 9.78 7.49
C ASP A 80 9.28 9.53 8.94
N VAL A 81 10.55 9.21 9.11
CA VAL A 81 11.17 9.13 10.44
C VAL A 81 11.09 10.50 11.11
N GLY A 82 10.62 10.52 12.36
CA GLY A 82 10.34 11.75 13.09
C GLY A 82 8.93 12.33 12.87
N GLN A 83 8.18 11.83 11.91
CA GLN A 83 6.79 12.24 11.71
C GLN A 83 5.95 11.91 12.94
N ARG A 84 5.08 12.85 13.34
CA ARG A 84 4.15 12.66 14.46
C ARG A 84 2.80 12.19 13.94
N ILE A 85 2.41 10.98 14.31
CA ILE A 85 1.13 10.37 13.91
C ILE A 85 0.19 10.36 15.11
N PHE A 86 -0.96 11.00 14.97
CA PHE A 86 -2.02 10.97 15.98
C PHE A 86 -2.73 9.64 15.96
N ILE A 87 -2.78 8.97 17.11
CA ILE A 87 -3.43 7.66 17.29
C ILE A 87 -4.73 7.86 18.07
N PRO A 88 -5.88 7.86 17.41
CA PRO A 88 -7.16 8.11 18.06
C PRO A 88 -7.53 6.96 18.99
N GLY A 89 -7.97 7.29 20.20
CA GLY A 89 -8.38 6.34 21.23
C GLY A 89 -7.24 5.80 22.09
N ALA A 90 -5.99 5.95 21.69
CA ALA A 90 -4.85 5.54 22.52
C ALA A 90 -4.70 6.42 23.77
N THR A 91 -4.35 5.81 24.90
CA THR A 91 -4.19 6.48 26.19
C THR A 91 -2.73 6.68 26.60
N LYS A 92 -1.81 5.95 25.98
CA LYS A 92 -0.37 6.03 26.21
C LYS A 92 0.40 5.74 24.92
N VAL A 93 1.63 6.22 24.83
CA VAL A 93 2.54 5.85 23.74
C VAL A 93 3.04 4.44 23.99
N LEU A 94 2.90 3.58 22.96
CA LEU A 94 3.37 2.20 22.98
C LEU A 94 4.68 2.09 22.22
N LYS A 95 5.55 1.20 22.68
CA LYS A 95 6.73 0.80 21.91
C LYS A 95 6.27 -0.08 20.75
N VAL A 96 6.55 0.36 19.53
CA VAL A 96 6.31 -0.44 18.34
C VAL A 96 7.49 -1.37 18.15
N GLU A 97 7.27 -2.66 18.33
CA GLU A 97 8.30 -3.67 18.09
C GLU A 97 8.67 -3.64 16.58
N ILE A 98 9.92 -3.32 16.32
CA ILE A 98 10.51 -3.46 15.01
C ILE A 98 11.10 -4.87 15.03
N TYR A 99 10.50 -5.80 14.29
CA TYR A 99 11.16 -7.08 14.04
C TYR A 99 12.33 -6.82 13.09
N ILE A 100 13.39 -6.29 13.67
CA ILE A 100 14.73 -6.43 13.12
C ILE A 100 15.21 -7.73 13.75
N ASP A 101 14.83 -8.85 13.15
CA ASP A 101 15.63 -10.04 13.31
C ASP A 101 16.98 -9.65 12.71
N ASP A 102 17.96 -9.42 13.58
CA ASP A 102 19.35 -9.08 13.30
C ASP A 102 19.67 -7.61 13.00
N VAL A 103 19.66 -6.80 14.05
CA VAL A 103 20.66 -5.77 14.18
C VAL A 103 22.01 -6.49 14.27
N VAL A 104 22.74 -6.53 13.16
CA VAL A 104 24.15 -6.82 13.17
C VAL A 104 24.77 -5.81 14.14
N GLN A 105 25.14 -6.24 15.36
CA GLN A 105 26.12 -5.50 16.14
C GLN A 105 27.39 -5.52 15.32
N GLU A 106 27.74 -4.38 14.73
CA GLU A 106 29.11 -4.11 14.30
C GLU A 106 30.03 -4.24 15.52
N SER A 107 30.50 -5.46 15.76
CA SER A 107 31.67 -5.69 16.57
C SER A 107 32.86 -5.60 15.65
N GLU A 108 33.68 -4.58 15.86
CA GLU A 108 34.96 -4.37 15.21
C GLU A 108 35.76 -5.66 15.04
N GLY A 109 36.12 -5.95 13.79
CA GLY A 109 37.35 -6.69 13.49
C GLY A 109 37.29 -8.20 13.40
N LYS A 110 36.21 -8.84 12.94
CA LYS A 110 36.21 -10.10 12.17
C LYS A 110 34.90 -10.19 11.41
N GLU A 111 34.99 -10.26 10.11
CA GLU A 111 33.89 -10.57 9.21
C GLU A 111 33.38 -11.98 9.53
N LYS A 112 32.64 -12.12 10.63
CA LYS A 112 31.80 -13.26 10.86
C LYS A 112 30.61 -13.03 9.94
N ILE A 113 30.72 -13.56 8.71
CA ILE A 113 29.56 -13.75 7.87
C ILE A 113 28.64 -14.66 8.69
N LEU A 114 27.81 -14.06 9.55
CA LEU A 114 26.62 -14.68 10.05
C LEU A 114 25.76 -14.90 8.81
N TYR A 115 25.82 -16.10 8.27
CA TYR A 115 24.76 -16.58 7.40
C TYR A 115 23.52 -16.57 8.28
N LEU A 116 22.79 -15.44 8.22
CA LEU A 116 21.47 -15.36 8.79
C LEU A 116 20.69 -16.48 8.15
N LYS A 117 20.40 -17.49 8.93
CA LYS A 117 19.68 -18.65 8.49
C LYS A 117 18.30 -18.13 8.14
N ALA A 118 18.01 -17.98 6.84
CA ALA A 118 16.70 -17.56 6.41
C ALA A 118 15.66 -18.47 7.06
N ASP A 119 14.71 -17.87 7.77
CA ASP A 119 13.65 -18.60 8.46
C ASP A 119 12.32 -18.38 7.73
N PHE A 120 12.26 -18.86 6.48
CA PHE A 120 11.08 -18.75 5.64
C PHE A 120 10.19 -19.98 5.80
N ILE A 121 8.88 -19.72 5.92
CA ILE A 121 7.85 -20.75 5.84
C ILE A 121 7.33 -20.89 4.42
N TRP A 122 6.71 -22.03 4.13
CA TRP A 122 6.01 -22.23 2.89
C TRP A 122 4.88 -21.22 2.72
N PRO A 123 4.84 -20.45 1.60
CA PRO A 123 3.81 -19.44 1.36
C PRO A 123 2.44 -20.04 1.05
N LEU A 124 2.45 -21.29 0.60
CA LEU A 124 1.27 -22.02 0.13
C LEU A 124 1.51 -23.52 0.31
N SER A 125 0.46 -24.27 0.67
CA SER A 125 0.48 -25.72 0.64
C SER A 125 -0.06 -26.20 -0.71
N GLY A 126 0.67 -27.08 -1.38
CA GLY A 126 0.27 -27.63 -2.67
C GLY A 126 1.39 -28.42 -3.33
N PRO A 127 1.08 -29.21 -4.40
CA PRO A 127 2.10 -29.89 -5.17
C PRO A 127 2.99 -28.88 -5.90
N ARG A 128 4.30 -29.12 -5.86
CA ARG A 128 5.26 -28.35 -6.62
C ARG A 128 5.25 -28.84 -8.08
N THR A 129 4.90 -27.98 -9.02
CA THR A 129 4.78 -28.25 -10.46
C THR A 129 5.95 -27.71 -11.28
N GLY A 130 6.71 -26.72 -10.72
CA GLY A 130 7.94 -26.19 -11.28
C GLY A 130 9.05 -26.14 -10.24
N GLY A 131 10.28 -26.45 -10.64
CA GLY A 131 11.48 -26.41 -9.80
C GLY A 131 12.42 -25.27 -10.19
N PHE A 132 13.26 -24.84 -9.25
CA PHE A 132 14.30 -23.87 -9.48
C PHE A 132 15.32 -24.37 -10.52
N ASN A 133 15.66 -23.54 -11.49
CA ASN A 133 16.66 -23.82 -12.50
C ASN A 133 17.36 -22.54 -12.94
N ASP A 134 18.64 -22.41 -12.64
CA ASP A 134 19.45 -21.22 -13.00
C ASP A 134 20.29 -21.41 -14.27
N SER A 135 20.03 -22.47 -15.06
CA SER A 135 20.73 -22.67 -16.33
C SER A 135 20.32 -21.62 -17.36
N GLU A 136 21.29 -21.18 -18.21
CA GLU A 136 21.05 -20.15 -19.22
C GLU A 136 19.98 -20.54 -20.25
N ARG A 137 19.80 -21.85 -20.52
CA ARG A 137 18.87 -22.33 -21.56
C ARG A 137 17.43 -22.43 -21.11
N ASN A 138 17.20 -22.62 -19.80
CA ASN A 138 15.83 -22.80 -19.26
C ASN A 138 15.75 -22.24 -17.84
N ARG A 139 15.94 -20.92 -17.74
CA ARG A 139 15.99 -20.24 -16.45
C ARG A 139 14.61 -20.15 -15.82
N HIS A 140 14.47 -20.76 -14.64
CA HIS A 140 13.31 -20.63 -13.76
C HIS A 140 13.78 -20.22 -12.36
N GLN A 141 13.61 -18.94 -12.03
CA GLN A 141 14.23 -18.31 -10.84
C GLN A 141 13.47 -18.57 -9.53
N GLY A 142 12.54 -19.50 -9.52
CA GLY A 142 11.71 -19.84 -8.36
C GLY A 142 11.20 -21.26 -8.40
N ILE A 143 10.12 -21.49 -7.67
CA ILE A 143 9.33 -22.71 -7.69
C ILE A 143 7.88 -22.38 -7.99
N ASP A 144 7.17 -23.29 -8.64
CA ASP A 144 5.73 -23.17 -8.87
C ASP A 144 5.00 -24.14 -7.95
N ILE A 145 3.99 -23.63 -7.25
CA ILE A 145 3.16 -24.39 -6.31
C ILE A 145 1.72 -24.32 -6.81
N SER A 146 1.20 -25.44 -7.30
CA SER A 146 -0.17 -25.52 -7.82
C SER A 146 -1.18 -25.47 -6.68
N SER A 147 -2.24 -24.67 -6.87
CA SER A 147 -3.38 -24.60 -5.95
C SER A 147 -4.58 -23.96 -6.66
N PRO A 148 -5.83 -24.21 -6.22
CA PRO A 148 -7.00 -23.56 -6.78
C PRO A 148 -6.93 -22.03 -6.71
N VAL A 149 -7.51 -21.36 -7.72
CA VAL A 149 -7.67 -19.91 -7.71
C VAL A 149 -8.37 -19.47 -6.41
N GLY A 150 -7.94 -18.33 -5.85
CA GLY A 150 -8.48 -17.80 -4.61
C GLY A 150 -7.86 -18.36 -3.33
N THR A 151 -7.01 -19.41 -3.41
CA THR A 151 -6.30 -19.95 -2.23
C THR A 151 -5.40 -18.87 -1.61
N PRO A 152 -5.46 -18.67 -0.27
CA PRO A 152 -4.64 -17.65 0.39
C PRO A 152 -3.13 -17.92 0.25
N ILE A 153 -2.38 -16.90 -0.13
CA ILE A 153 -0.91 -16.89 -0.16
C ILE A 153 -0.42 -16.13 1.06
N LYS A 154 0.52 -16.73 1.79
CA LYS A 154 1.09 -16.17 3.02
C LYS A 154 2.48 -15.60 2.78
N ALA A 155 2.83 -14.53 3.49
CA ALA A 155 4.19 -14.03 3.57
C ALA A 155 5.11 -15.10 4.18
N SER A 156 6.16 -15.49 3.46
CA SER A 156 7.12 -16.50 3.93
C SER A 156 7.96 -16.01 5.10
N GLY A 157 8.15 -14.73 5.22
CA GLY A 157 8.85 -14.05 6.33
C GLY A 157 8.24 -12.69 6.62
N SER A 158 8.54 -12.13 7.78
CA SER A 158 8.21 -10.72 8.09
C SER A 158 9.03 -9.79 7.22
N GLY A 159 8.45 -8.68 6.75
CA GLY A 159 9.14 -7.77 5.86
C GLY A 159 8.32 -6.55 5.47
N ILE A 160 8.80 -5.82 4.48
CA ILE A 160 8.14 -4.64 3.91
C ILE A 160 7.79 -4.95 2.45
N VAL A 161 6.58 -4.64 2.04
CA VAL A 161 6.15 -4.70 0.63
C VAL A 161 6.92 -3.62 -0.13
N ILE A 162 7.78 -4.02 -1.05
CA ILE A 162 8.52 -3.09 -1.92
C ILE A 162 7.91 -2.98 -3.31
N TYR A 163 6.95 -3.84 -3.62
CA TYR A 163 6.16 -3.77 -4.83
C TYR A 163 4.84 -4.53 -4.64
N SER A 164 3.74 -3.93 -5.12
CA SER A 164 2.43 -4.58 -5.25
C SER A 164 1.73 -4.02 -6.50
N GLY A 165 1.63 -4.82 -7.56
CA GLY A 165 1.11 -4.36 -8.83
C GLY A 165 1.18 -5.42 -9.93
N ASN A 166 1.01 -4.98 -11.21
CA ASN A 166 0.99 -5.88 -12.36
C ASN A 166 1.78 -5.35 -13.58
N THR A 167 2.64 -4.35 -13.36
CA THR A 167 3.36 -3.71 -14.48
C THR A 167 4.61 -4.46 -14.92
N ILE A 168 5.08 -5.44 -14.14
CA ILE A 168 6.26 -6.25 -14.49
C ILE A 168 5.82 -7.37 -15.42
N LYS A 169 6.31 -7.29 -16.67
CA LYS A 169 5.93 -8.22 -17.73
C LYS A 169 6.18 -9.68 -17.32
N GLY A 170 5.19 -10.52 -17.56
CA GLY A 170 5.26 -11.96 -17.33
C GLY A 170 4.73 -12.41 -15.96
N TYR A 171 4.93 -11.62 -14.91
CA TYR A 171 4.56 -12.00 -13.54
C TYR A 171 3.07 -11.86 -13.21
N GLY A 172 2.30 -11.09 -14.02
CA GLY A 172 0.91 -10.76 -13.69
C GLY A 172 0.80 -9.94 -12.42
N ASN A 173 -0.23 -10.17 -11.60
CA ASN A 173 -0.32 -9.56 -10.29
C ASN A 173 0.77 -10.12 -9.38
N LEU A 174 1.53 -9.22 -8.78
CA LEU A 174 2.82 -9.51 -8.14
C LEU A 174 2.93 -8.77 -6.82
N VAL A 175 3.39 -9.47 -5.78
CA VAL A 175 3.86 -8.90 -4.52
C VAL A 175 5.33 -9.22 -4.36
N ILE A 176 6.14 -8.22 -3.97
CA ILE A 176 7.55 -8.41 -3.61
C ILE A 176 7.76 -7.89 -2.19
N LEU A 177 8.32 -8.75 -1.35
CA LEU A 177 8.68 -8.41 0.02
C LEU A 177 10.19 -8.31 0.17
N ARG A 178 10.65 -7.27 0.86
CA ARG A 178 12.02 -7.17 1.36
C ARG A 178 12.06 -7.56 2.83
N HIS A 179 13.00 -8.42 3.16
CA HIS A 179 13.24 -8.93 4.51
C HIS A 179 14.61 -8.46 5.02
N PRO A 180 14.89 -8.60 6.32
CA PRO A 180 16.23 -8.38 6.87
C PRO A 180 17.30 -9.23 6.17
N GLY A 181 18.55 -8.77 6.17
CA GLY A 181 19.69 -9.52 5.62
C GLY A 181 19.73 -9.63 4.09
N GLU A 182 19.22 -8.58 3.38
CA GLU A 182 19.22 -8.50 1.91
C GLU A 182 18.40 -9.61 1.21
N TRP A 183 17.46 -10.21 1.93
CA TRP A 183 16.53 -11.18 1.39
C TRP A 183 15.32 -10.50 0.75
N VAL A 184 14.85 -11.08 -0.35
CA VAL A 184 13.65 -10.68 -1.06
C VAL A 184 12.86 -11.93 -1.42
N THR A 185 11.53 -11.88 -1.25
CA THR A 185 10.61 -12.92 -1.75
C THR A 185 9.63 -12.33 -2.75
N VAL A 186 9.30 -13.13 -3.77
CA VAL A 186 8.46 -12.76 -4.90
C VAL A 186 7.26 -13.70 -4.95
N TYR A 187 6.06 -13.15 -5.10
CA TYR A 187 4.79 -13.90 -5.15
C TYR A 187 4.03 -13.45 -6.39
N ALA A 188 4.03 -14.27 -7.42
CA ALA A 188 3.49 -13.92 -8.73
C ALA A 188 2.30 -14.76 -9.17
N HIS A 189 1.68 -14.33 -10.29
CA HIS A 189 0.48 -14.89 -10.87
C HIS A 189 -0.75 -14.80 -9.98
N ASN A 190 -0.74 -13.86 -9.02
CA ASN A 190 -1.83 -13.68 -8.08
C ASN A 190 -3.15 -13.33 -8.79
N GLU A 191 -4.27 -13.78 -8.24
CA GLU A 191 -5.59 -13.27 -8.62
C GLU A 191 -5.76 -11.83 -8.15
N VAL A 192 -5.39 -11.59 -6.89
CA VAL A 192 -5.47 -10.29 -6.23
C VAL A 192 -4.36 -10.15 -5.19
N ASN A 193 -3.76 -8.96 -5.14
CA ASN A 193 -2.86 -8.57 -4.06
C ASN A 193 -3.71 -7.94 -2.94
N LEU A 194 -3.45 -8.33 -1.69
CA LEU A 194 -4.18 -7.87 -0.49
C LEU A 194 -3.35 -6.89 0.34
N VAL A 195 -2.18 -6.52 -0.16
CA VAL A 195 -1.24 -5.59 0.48
C VAL A 195 -0.76 -4.56 -0.54
N GLU A 196 -0.35 -3.40 -0.05
CA GLU A 196 0.12 -2.27 -0.85
C GLU A 196 1.61 -2.01 -0.59
N GLU A 197 2.28 -1.37 -1.55
CA GLU A 197 3.68 -0.95 -1.40
C GLU A 197 3.87 -0.09 -0.15
N GLY A 198 4.94 -0.34 0.59
CA GLY A 198 5.26 0.31 1.86
C GLY A 198 4.66 -0.36 3.10
N MET A 199 3.70 -1.27 2.96
CA MET A 199 3.13 -1.99 4.11
C MET A 199 4.15 -2.94 4.74
N GLY A 200 4.20 -2.97 6.07
CA GLY A 200 4.86 -4.03 6.83
C GLY A 200 3.95 -5.26 6.93
N VAL A 201 4.53 -6.43 6.70
CA VAL A 201 3.82 -7.70 6.82
C VAL A 201 4.53 -8.63 7.80
N GLU A 202 3.76 -9.50 8.43
CA GLU A 202 4.30 -10.53 9.33
C GLU A 202 4.41 -11.89 8.61
N LYS A 203 5.36 -12.71 9.06
CA LYS A 203 5.45 -14.11 8.64
C LYS A 203 4.11 -14.82 8.86
N GLY A 204 3.59 -15.46 7.81
CA GLY A 204 2.30 -16.15 7.85
C GLY A 204 1.08 -15.27 7.59
N GLN A 205 1.23 -13.95 7.48
CA GLN A 205 0.14 -13.05 7.10
C GLN A 205 -0.30 -13.33 5.66
N VAL A 206 -1.62 -13.36 5.40
CA VAL A 206 -2.16 -13.46 4.03
C VAL A 206 -1.90 -12.17 3.29
N ILE A 207 -1.20 -12.25 2.14
CA ILE A 207 -0.77 -11.10 1.33
C ILE A 207 -1.36 -11.07 -0.07
N ALA A 208 -1.82 -12.21 -0.57
CA ALA A 208 -2.41 -12.35 -1.90
C ALA A 208 -3.29 -13.60 -1.96
N LYS A 209 -3.90 -13.85 -3.12
CA LYS A 209 -4.60 -15.09 -3.44
C LYS A 209 -4.06 -15.68 -4.74
N VAL A 210 -3.98 -17.01 -4.81
CA VAL A 210 -3.57 -17.75 -6.01
C VAL A 210 -4.45 -17.35 -7.20
N GLY A 211 -3.83 -17.12 -8.34
CA GLY A 211 -4.48 -16.81 -9.60
C GLY A 211 -3.84 -17.51 -10.78
N GLN A 212 -4.05 -16.94 -11.95
CA GLN A 212 -3.50 -17.37 -13.23
C GLN A 212 -3.20 -16.13 -14.10
N THR A 213 -2.72 -15.06 -13.50
CA THR A 213 -2.44 -13.82 -14.23
C THR A 213 -1.04 -13.83 -14.86
N GLY A 214 -0.80 -12.93 -15.81
CA GLY A 214 0.48 -12.87 -16.53
C GLY A 214 0.70 -14.06 -17.47
N ASN A 215 1.88 -14.65 -17.45
CA ASN A 215 2.27 -15.76 -18.34
C ASN A 215 1.94 -17.16 -17.74
N ALA A 216 1.12 -17.23 -16.70
CA ALA A 216 0.75 -18.51 -16.09
C ALA A 216 -0.04 -19.40 -17.05
N THR A 217 0.33 -20.68 -17.16
CA THR A 217 -0.35 -21.69 -17.98
C THR A 217 -1.51 -22.37 -17.25
N GLY A 218 -1.59 -22.24 -15.94
CA GLY A 218 -2.63 -22.76 -15.07
C GLY A 218 -2.57 -22.12 -13.70
N PRO A 219 -3.55 -22.38 -12.79
CA PRO A 219 -3.55 -21.79 -11.47
C PRO A 219 -2.37 -22.28 -10.61
N HIS A 220 -1.49 -21.38 -10.22
CA HIS A 220 -0.34 -21.65 -9.34
C HIS A 220 0.20 -20.35 -8.72
N LEU A 221 0.97 -20.48 -7.69
CA LEU A 221 1.88 -19.47 -7.18
C LEU A 221 3.26 -19.69 -7.78
N HIS A 222 3.81 -18.73 -8.48
CA HIS A 222 5.25 -18.65 -8.74
C HIS A 222 5.91 -17.93 -7.57
N PHE A 223 6.85 -18.62 -6.91
CA PHE A 223 7.51 -18.15 -5.70
C PHE A 223 9.03 -18.11 -5.87
N GLU A 224 9.64 -16.93 -5.64
CA GLU A 224 11.08 -16.79 -5.67
C GLU A 224 11.63 -16.36 -4.30
N VAL A 225 12.86 -16.79 -4.03
CA VAL A 225 13.70 -16.24 -2.98
C VAL A 225 14.95 -15.67 -3.63
N ARG A 226 15.30 -14.45 -3.24
CA ARG A 226 16.49 -13.77 -3.74
C ARG A 226 17.34 -13.27 -2.58
N ARG A 227 18.65 -13.25 -2.77
CA ARG A 227 19.59 -12.60 -1.84
C ARG A 227 20.58 -11.76 -2.63
N ASN A 228 20.80 -10.50 -2.23
CA ASN A 228 21.67 -9.58 -2.97
C ASN A 228 21.34 -9.56 -4.49
N ASN A 229 20.05 -9.48 -4.83
CA ASN A 229 19.50 -9.51 -6.20
C ASN A 229 19.75 -10.81 -7.00
N ARG A 230 20.31 -11.85 -6.41
CA ARG A 230 20.51 -13.16 -7.05
C ARG A 230 19.43 -14.13 -6.60
N ALA A 231 18.84 -14.86 -7.54
CA ALA A 231 17.89 -15.92 -7.22
C ALA A 231 18.60 -17.05 -6.45
N VAL A 232 17.92 -17.57 -5.45
CA VAL A 232 18.36 -18.68 -4.60
C VAL A 232 17.30 -19.78 -4.68
N ASP A 233 17.71 -21.02 -4.75
CA ASP A 233 16.74 -22.15 -4.71
C ASP A 233 15.91 -22.06 -3.42
N PRO A 234 14.58 -21.84 -3.52
CA PRO A 234 13.72 -21.72 -2.35
C PRO A 234 13.77 -22.92 -1.42
N MET A 235 14.10 -24.12 -1.98
CA MET A 235 14.19 -25.36 -1.21
C MET A 235 15.33 -25.37 -0.20
N LEU A 236 16.32 -24.48 -0.32
CA LEU A 236 17.44 -24.37 0.61
C LEU A 236 17.08 -23.58 1.88
N VAL A 237 15.98 -22.80 1.84
CA VAL A 237 15.65 -21.82 2.87
C VAL A 237 14.22 -21.95 3.42
N LEU A 238 13.34 -22.70 2.76
CA LEU A 238 11.99 -22.99 3.24
C LEU A 238 12.01 -24.11 4.29
N LYS A 239 11.16 -23.93 5.33
CA LYS A 239 10.96 -24.90 6.42
C LYS A 239 9.49 -25.26 6.56
#